data_dc38e4b644bceea4536a3588764cbde9
#
_entry.id   dc38e4b644bceea4536a3588764cbde9
#
_cell.length_a   1.000
_cell.length_b   1.000
_cell.length_c   1.000
_cell.angle_alpha   90.00
_cell.angle_beta   90.00
_cell.angle_gamma   90.00
#
_symmetry.space_group_name_H-M   'P 1'
#
loop_
_entity.id
_entity.type
_entity.pdbx_description
1 polymer ?
#
loop_
_entity_poly.entity_id
_entity_poly.type
_entity_poly.pdbx_seq_one_letter_code
_entity_poly.pdbx_strand_id
1 'polypeptide(L)'
;TLRSSSAASDVYKRQDIELAIENIIWFAGLADKWEQLAGNLNPVSEEYFNISHQNPIGVVFSLSNSTVSLNELLLSLLPPLTIGCSVISYSEESSVLALKFAEDINNSDFPAGSLNILTGKFENILDDVSKHVEINLVALHKEIENDGLKRIQENASSSVKRVVSLPSISGLSSILPYLETKTVWHPKGT
;
A
#
# COMPACT_ATOMS: atom_id res chain seq x y z
N THR A 1 27.12 -7.84 30.25
CA THR A 1 26.05 -6.94 29.80
C THR A 1 25.99 -6.78 28.27
N LEU A 2 27.10 -6.81 27.53
CA LEU A 2 27.12 -6.72 26.06
C LEU A 2 26.57 -7.97 25.35
N ARG A 3 26.73 -9.17 25.92
CA ARG A 3 26.19 -10.41 25.35
C ARG A 3 24.65 -10.53 25.45
N SER A 4 24.05 -9.92 26.48
CA SER A 4 22.57 -9.94 26.62
C SER A 4 21.87 -9.00 25.65
N SER A 5 22.52 -7.90 25.25
CA SER A 5 21.93 -6.96 24.29
C SER A 5 21.96 -7.50 22.86
N SER A 6 23.01 -8.23 22.45
CA SER A 6 23.05 -8.87 21.11
C SER A 6 22.04 -10.00 20.98
N ALA A 7 21.91 -10.85 22.00
CA ALA A 7 20.93 -11.93 21.99
C ALA A 7 19.48 -11.41 21.96
N ALA A 8 19.17 -10.33 22.68
CA ALA A 8 17.86 -9.68 22.62
C ALA A 8 17.62 -9.09 21.23
N SER A 9 18.61 -8.41 20.62
CA SER A 9 18.51 -7.89 19.26
C SER A 9 18.24 -8.99 18.22
N ASP A 10 18.88 -10.16 18.36
CA ASP A 10 18.68 -11.29 17.44
C ASP A 10 17.29 -11.92 17.60
N VAL A 11 16.75 -11.96 18.82
CA VAL A 11 15.38 -12.43 19.08
C VAL A 11 14.35 -11.49 18.39
N TYR A 12 14.50 -10.17 18.57
CA TYR A 12 13.59 -9.20 17.91
C TYR A 12 13.66 -9.27 16.39
N LYS A 13 14.84 -9.43 15.80
CA LYS A 13 14.99 -9.60 14.35
C LYS A 13 14.29 -10.86 13.82
N ARG A 14 14.40 -11.97 14.60
CA ARG A 14 13.72 -13.20 14.22
C ARG A 14 12.20 -13.05 14.30
N GLN A 15 11.68 -12.43 15.36
CA GLN A 15 10.24 -12.16 15.49
C GLN A 15 9.72 -11.26 14.37
N ASP A 16 10.48 -10.26 13.96
CA ASP A 16 10.11 -9.38 12.84
C ASP A 16 10.00 -10.16 11.53
N ILE A 17 10.93 -11.07 11.25
CA ILE A 17 10.87 -11.93 10.06
C ILE A 17 9.68 -12.91 10.13
N GLU A 18 9.42 -13.51 11.28
CA GLU A 18 8.28 -14.41 11.47
C GLU A 18 6.95 -13.68 11.22
N LEU A 19 6.76 -12.49 11.78
CA LEU A 19 5.60 -11.64 11.54
C LEU A 19 5.48 -11.21 10.06
N ALA A 20 6.62 -10.89 9.43
CA ALA A 20 6.66 -10.55 8.01
C ALA A 20 6.14 -11.71 7.13
N ILE A 21 6.58 -12.94 7.42
CA ILE A 21 6.13 -14.15 6.70
C ILE A 21 4.63 -14.39 6.94
N GLU A 22 4.15 -14.28 8.19
CA GLU A 22 2.74 -14.44 8.53
C GLU A 22 1.87 -13.42 7.76
N ASN A 23 2.29 -12.17 7.69
CA ASN A 23 1.59 -11.14 6.94
C ASN A 23 1.57 -11.43 5.43
N ILE A 24 2.68 -11.86 4.82
CA ILE A 24 2.70 -12.27 3.42
C ILE A 24 1.68 -13.38 3.15
N ILE A 25 1.66 -14.43 3.98
CA ILE A 25 0.73 -15.55 3.85
C ILE A 25 -0.72 -15.07 4.01
N TRP A 26 -0.98 -14.20 4.98
CA TRP A 26 -2.31 -13.68 5.23
C TRP A 26 -2.84 -12.85 4.05
N PHE A 27 -2.02 -11.92 3.53
CA PHE A 27 -2.38 -11.08 2.40
C PHE A 27 -2.48 -11.88 1.09
N ALA A 28 -1.63 -12.89 0.89
CA ALA A 28 -1.77 -13.81 -0.24
C ALA A 28 -3.09 -14.60 -0.17
N GLY A 29 -3.50 -15.04 1.02
CA GLY A 29 -4.79 -15.68 1.23
C GLY A 29 -5.99 -14.73 1.11
N LEU A 30 -5.79 -13.42 1.22
CA LEU A 30 -6.84 -12.42 1.02
C LEU A 30 -7.04 -12.09 -0.48
N ALA A 31 -6.01 -12.24 -1.30
CA ALA A 31 -6.00 -11.78 -2.70
C ALA A 31 -7.14 -12.36 -3.56
N ASP A 32 -7.55 -13.60 -3.30
CA ASP A 32 -8.66 -14.27 -3.99
C ASP A 32 -10.03 -14.10 -3.29
N LYS A 33 -10.09 -13.38 -2.19
CA LYS A 33 -11.30 -13.27 -1.34
C LYS A 33 -11.83 -11.85 -1.18
N TRP A 34 -10.97 -10.85 -1.34
CA TRP A 34 -11.31 -9.47 -1.00
C TRP A 34 -12.50 -8.92 -1.83
N GLU A 35 -12.62 -9.29 -3.10
CA GLU A 35 -13.74 -8.88 -3.95
C GLU A 35 -15.09 -9.34 -3.40
N GLN A 36 -15.14 -10.57 -2.86
CA GLN A 36 -16.36 -11.11 -2.26
C GLN A 36 -16.69 -10.45 -0.92
N LEU A 37 -15.66 -9.99 -0.19
CA LEU A 37 -15.83 -9.31 1.10
C LEU A 37 -16.21 -7.84 0.96
N ALA A 38 -15.83 -7.20 -0.13
CA ALA A 38 -16.03 -5.77 -0.37
C ALA A 38 -17.09 -5.45 -1.42
N GLY A 39 -17.51 -6.42 -2.25
CA GLY A 39 -18.60 -6.26 -3.22
C GLY A 39 -19.99 -6.37 -2.58
N ASN A 40 -20.98 -5.69 -3.15
CA ASN A 40 -22.33 -5.75 -2.61
C ASN A 40 -23.42 -5.58 -3.69
N LEU A 41 -24.52 -6.33 -3.52
CA LEU A 41 -25.77 -6.10 -4.23
C LEU A 41 -26.63 -5.14 -3.41
N ASN A 42 -26.84 -3.93 -3.93
CA ASN A 42 -27.59 -2.91 -3.23
C ASN A 42 -29.11 -3.13 -3.40
N PRO A 43 -29.90 -3.07 -2.34
CA PRO A 43 -31.34 -3.19 -2.43
C PRO A 43 -31.92 -1.93 -3.09
N VAL A 44 -32.67 -2.13 -4.18
CA VAL A 44 -33.40 -1.07 -4.89
C VAL A 44 -34.83 -1.53 -5.19
N SER A 45 -35.80 -0.62 -5.16
CA SER A 45 -37.22 -0.91 -5.39
C SER A 45 -37.63 -0.92 -6.84
N GLU A 46 -36.74 -0.55 -7.74
CA GLU A 46 -37.00 -0.39 -9.18
C GLU A 46 -36.69 -1.66 -9.97
N GLU A 47 -37.00 -1.64 -11.27
CA GLU A 47 -36.71 -2.73 -12.22
C GLU A 47 -35.21 -2.79 -12.61
N TYR A 48 -34.33 -2.58 -11.64
CA TYR A 48 -32.89 -2.58 -11.82
C TYR A 48 -32.20 -3.49 -10.81
N PHE A 49 -31.07 -4.05 -11.24
CA PHE A 49 -30.03 -4.52 -10.32
C PHE A 49 -29.04 -3.39 -10.09
N ASN A 50 -28.73 -3.14 -8.83
CA ASN A 50 -27.71 -2.18 -8.46
C ASN A 50 -26.58 -2.93 -7.75
N ILE A 51 -25.41 -2.95 -8.37
CA ILE A 51 -24.26 -3.71 -7.91
C ILE A 51 -23.09 -2.74 -7.69
N SER A 52 -22.52 -2.76 -6.48
CA SER A 52 -21.30 -2.04 -6.18
C SER A 52 -20.11 -2.98 -6.24
N HIS A 53 -19.14 -2.64 -7.08
CA HIS A 53 -17.85 -3.30 -7.20
C HIS A 53 -16.77 -2.42 -6.61
N GLN A 54 -15.86 -3.06 -5.90
CA GLN A 54 -14.63 -2.41 -5.45
C GLN A 54 -13.53 -2.69 -6.49
N ASN A 55 -12.85 -1.66 -6.95
CA ASN A 55 -11.73 -1.79 -7.87
C ASN A 55 -10.46 -1.22 -7.24
N PRO A 56 -9.27 -1.72 -7.61
CA PRO A 56 -8.03 -1.09 -7.23
C PRO A 56 -7.96 0.35 -7.77
N ILE A 57 -7.43 1.27 -6.98
CA ILE A 57 -7.32 2.68 -7.37
C ILE A 57 -6.33 2.91 -8.52
N GLY A 58 -5.37 2.01 -8.74
CA GLY A 58 -4.37 2.09 -9.80
C GLY A 58 -2.95 2.15 -9.26
N VAL A 59 -2.21 3.21 -9.58
CA VAL A 59 -0.82 3.37 -9.15
C VAL A 59 -0.76 4.06 -7.79
N VAL A 60 -0.08 3.42 -6.85
CA VAL A 60 0.10 3.88 -5.48
C VAL A 60 1.57 4.24 -5.26
N PHE A 61 1.83 5.46 -4.83
CA PHE A 61 3.11 5.84 -4.26
C PHE A 61 3.07 5.65 -2.74
N SER A 62 3.91 4.76 -2.22
CA SER A 62 3.98 4.43 -0.79
C SER A 62 5.29 4.96 -0.19
N LEU A 63 5.18 5.97 0.65
CA LEU A 63 6.30 6.51 1.42
C LEU A 63 6.40 5.77 2.75
N SER A 64 7.36 4.85 2.86
CA SER A 64 7.57 4.08 4.07
C SER A 64 8.34 4.85 5.14
N ASN A 65 8.23 4.41 6.38
CA ASN A 65 8.92 5.00 7.51
C ASN A 65 10.45 4.70 7.44
N SER A 66 11.27 5.61 7.90
CA SER A 66 12.74 5.51 7.86
C SER A 66 13.34 4.48 8.82
N THR A 67 12.64 4.17 9.93
CA THR A 67 13.12 3.24 10.97
C THR A 67 12.62 1.81 10.80
N VAL A 68 12.43 1.37 9.57
CA VAL A 68 11.57 0.24 9.23
C VAL A 68 12.18 -1.11 9.52
N SER A 69 11.45 -1.90 10.24
CA SER A 69 11.55 -3.36 10.24
C SER A 69 11.03 -3.93 8.90
N LEU A 70 11.38 -5.17 8.57
CA LEU A 70 10.86 -5.85 7.38
C LEU A 70 9.33 -5.93 7.41
N ASN A 71 8.77 -6.24 8.57
CA ASN A 71 7.33 -6.32 8.75
C ASN A 71 6.62 -5.00 8.46
N GLU A 72 7.13 -3.87 8.94
CA GLU A 72 6.55 -2.55 8.66
C GLU A 72 6.65 -2.18 7.17
N LEU A 73 7.80 -2.47 6.54
CA LEU A 73 7.94 -2.28 5.10
C LEU A 73 6.85 -3.07 4.35
N LEU A 74 6.68 -4.34 4.67
CA LEU A 74 5.66 -5.19 4.04
C LEU A 74 4.25 -4.69 4.29
N LEU A 75 3.91 -4.23 5.50
CA LEU A 75 2.60 -3.65 5.78
C LEU A 75 2.31 -2.36 4.99
N SER A 76 3.34 -1.68 4.50
CA SER A 76 3.16 -0.54 3.58
C SER A 76 2.95 -0.95 2.11
N LEU A 77 3.28 -2.19 1.73
CA LEU A 77 3.26 -2.71 0.37
C LEU A 77 2.16 -3.72 0.10
N LEU A 78 1.96 -4.66 1.03
CA LEU A 78 1.05 -5.79 0.85
C LEU A 78 -0.41 -5.39 0.62
N PRO A 79 -1.00 -4.42 1.38
CA PRO A 79 -2.40 -4.06 1.18
C PRO A 79 -2.73 -3.61 -0.26
N PRO A 80 -2.03 -2.63 -0.87
CA PRO A 80 -2.30 -2.24 -2.24
C PRO A 80 -1.98 -3.32 -3.27
N LEU A 81 -0.90 -4.11 -3.08
CA LEU A 81 -0.54 -5.20 -3.98
C LEU A 81 -1.59 -6.31 -3.99
N THR A 82 -2.15 -6.65 -2.82
CA THR A 82 -3.17 -7.70 -2.65
C THR A 82 -4.41 -7.44 -3.49
N ILE A 83 -4.79 -6.19 -3.65
CA ILE A 83 -5.99 -5.80 -4.42
C ILE A 83 -5.69 -5.48 -5.89
N GLY A 84 -4.44 -5.61 -6.33
CA GLY A 84 -4.06 -5.41 -7.73
C GLY A 84 -3.59 -4.01 -8.10
N CYS A 85 -3.21 -3.16 -7.14
CA CYS A 85 -2.54 -1.90 -7.43
C CYS A 85 -1.08 -2.13 -7.83
N SER A 86 -0.55 -1.26 -8.69
CA SER A 86 0.90 -1.12 -8.89
C SER A 86 1.47 -0.20 -7.83
N VAL A 87 2.58 -0.59 -7.22
CA VAL A 87 3.17 0.14 -6.09
C VAL A 87 4.55 0.67 -6.42
N ILE A 88 4.74 1.96 -6.17
CA ILE A 88 6.05 2.61 -6.13
C ILE A 88 6.39 2.83 -4.65
N SER A 89 7.27 2.00 -4.12
CA SER A 89 7.75 2.12 -2.73
C SER A 89 8.92 3.08 -2.66
N TYR A 90 8.88 4.00 -1.73
CA TYR A 90 9.99 4.91 -1.49
C TYR A 90 10.48 4.84 -0.05
N SER A 91 11.78 4.61 0.11
CA SER A 91 12.42 4.44 1.41
C SER A 91 13.64 5.34 1.52
N GLU A 92 13.72 6.17 2.56
CA GLU A 92 14.87 7.10 2.73
C GLU A 92 16.05 6.42 3.44
N GLU A 93 15.83 5.94 4.64
CA GLU A 93 16.92 5.46 5.52
C GLU A 93 17.07 3.94 5.55
N SER A 94 16.00 3.21 5.28
CA SER A 94 15.99 1.74 5.25
C SER A 94 16.41 1.17 3.91
N SER A 95 17.16 1.92 3.12
CA SER A 95 17.48 1.58 1.74
C SER A 95 18.12 0.19 1.58
N VAL A 96 18.98 -0.24 2.52
CA VAL A 96 19.63 -1.56 2.42
C VAL A 96 18.63 -2.70 2.56
N LEU A 97 17.67 -2.61 3.49
CA LEU A 97 16.63 -3.62 3.67
C LEU A 97 15.70 -3.66 2.47
N ALA A 98 15.26 -2.48 2.01
CA ALA A 98 14.37 -2.35 0.86
C ALA A 98 15.02 -2.87 -0.43
N LEU A 99 16.31 -2.56 -0.66
CA LEU A 99 17.05 -3.06 -1.82
C LEU A 99 17.28 -4.57 -1.75
N LYS A 100 17.56 -5.13 -0.57
CA LYS A 100 17.68 -6.58 -0.40
C LYS A 100 16.35 -7.28 -0.68
N PHE A 101 15.25 -6.73 -0.19
CA PHE A 101 13.92 -7.24 -0.52
C PHE A 101 13.60 -7.12 -2.02
N ALA A 102 14.05 -6.04 -2.68
CA ALA A 102 13.91 -5.89 -4.13
C ALA A 102 14.66 -6.99 -4.92
N GLU A 103 15.86 -7.37 -4.46
CA GLU A 103 16.60 -8.50 -5.04
C GLU A 103 15.83 -9.82 -4.90
N ASP A 104 15.25 -10.08 -3.71
CA ASP A 104 14.48 -11.30 -3.44
C ASP A 104 13.21 -11.35 -4.31
N ILE A 105 12.49 -10.23 -4.46
CA ILE A 105 11.34 -10.11 -5.37
C ILE A 105 11.74 -10.34 -6.83
N ASN A 106 12.84 -9.73 -7.27
CA ASN A 106 13.32 -9.89 -8.66
C ASN A 106 13.73 -11.33 -8.99
N ASN A 107 14.12 -12.12 -7.99
CA ASN A 107 14.47 -13.54 -8.12
C ASN A 107 13.26 -14.48 -7.95
N SER A 108 12.07 -13.94 -7.72
CA SER A 108 10.82 -14.68 -7.59
C SER A 108 9.97 -14.60 -8.86
N ASP A 109 8.85 -15.33 -8.89
CA ASP A 109 7.85 -15.26 -9.97
C ASP A 109 6.90 -14.04 -9.84
N PHE A 110 7.27 -13.03 -9.01
CA PHE A 110 6.44 -11.85 -8.81
C PHE A 110 6.37 -11.03 -10.13
N PRO A 111 5.15 -10.58 -10.55
CA PRO A 111 4.98 -9.89 -11.82
C PRO A 111 5.82 -8.61 -11.91
N ALA A 112 6.62 -8.52 -12.98
CA ALA A 112 7.47 -7.35 -13.23
C ALA A 112 6.63 -6.06 -13.35
N GLY A 113 7.09 -4.97 -12.72
CA GLY A 113 6.43 -3.67 -12.74
C GLY A 113 5.30 -3.50 -11.71
N SER A 114 4.82 -4.57 -11.06
CA SER A 114 3.81 -4.45 -10.00
C SER A 114 4.34 -3.78 -8.74
N LEU A 115 5.62 -3.98 -8.43
CA LEU A 115 6.33 -3.33 -7.34
C LEU A 115 7.65 -2.72 -7.85
N ASN A 116 7.83 -1.43 -7.60
CA ASN A 116 9.05 -0.69 -7.92
C ASN A 116 9.58 -0.06 -6.63
N ILE A 117 10.82 -0.35 -6.26
CA ILE A 117 11.42 0.14 -5.02
C ILE A 117 12.44 1.21 -5.36
N LEU A 118 12.24 2.41 -4.83
CA LEU A 118 13.10 3.56 -4.99
C LEU A 118 13.64 3.99 -3.62
N THR A 119 14.84 4.53 -3.61
CA THR A 119 15.51 5.02 -2.40
C THR A 119 16.11 6.40 -2.64
N GLY A 120 16.21 7.20 -1.58
CA GLY A 120 16.80 8.54 -1.66
C GLY A 120 16.20 9.51 -0.65
N LYS A 121 16.41 10.82 -0.85
CA LYS A 121 15.82 11.87 -0.03
C LYS A 121 14.48 12.28 -0.64
N PHE A 122 13.40 12.19 0.15
CA PHE A 122 12.04 12.43 -0.34
C PHE A 122 11.83 13.86 -0.86
N GLU A 123 12.48 14.86 -0.27
CA GLU A 123 12.38 16.24 -0.71
C GLU A 123 12.73 16.43 -2.21
N ASN A 124 13.64 15.59 -2.72
CA ASN A 124 14.09 15.68 -4.13
C ASN A 124 13.01 15.25 -5.13
N ILE A 125 12.08 14.40 -4.72
CA ILE A 125 11.04 13.83 -5.61
C ILE A 125 9.61 14.23 -5.20
N LEU A 126 9.45 14.97 -4.10
CA LEU A 126 8.14 15.33 -3.54
C LEU A 126 7.24 15.98 -4.59
N ASP A 127 7.76 16.95 -5.32
CA ASP A 127 6.98 17.64 -6.36
C ASP A 127 6.66 16.75 -7.55
N ASP A 128 7.63 15.95 -7.99
CA ASP A 128 7.43 15.05 -9.14
C ASP A 128 6.34 14.03 -8.84
N VAL A 129 6.40 13.40 -7.68
CA VAL A 129 5.40 12.41 -7.23
C VAL A 129 4.03 13.05 -7.02
N SER A 130 3.99 14.20 -6.35
CA SER A 130 2.72 14.84 -6.03
C SER A 130 2.01 15.43 -7.24
N LYS A 131 2.75 15.79 -8.32
CA LYS A 131 2.21 16.31 -9.58
C LYS A 131 1.99 15.24 -10.66
N HIS A 132 2.60 14.05 -10.53
CA HIS A 132 2.58 13.02 -11.57
C HIS A 132 1.16 12.49 -11.78
N VAL A 133 0.59 12.69 -12.96
CA VAL A 133 -0.82 12.39 -13.26
C VAL A 133 -1.17 10.90 -13.18
N GLU A 134 -0.22 10.00 -13.45
CA GLU A 134 -0.42 8.55 -13.41
C GLU A 134 -0.40 7.97 -11.99
N ILE A 135 0.05 8.74 -10.99
CA ILE A 135 -0.04 8.32 -9.59
C ILE A 135 -1.43 8.68 -9.07
N ASN A 136 -2.23 7.69 -8.70
CA ASN A 136 -3.60 7.87 -8.25
C ASN A 136 -3.71 8.12 -6.75
N LEU A 137 -2.78 7.56 -5.97
CA LEU A 137 -2.76 7.68 -4.51
C LEU A 137 -1.34 7.85 -3.97
N VAL A 138 -1.18 8.78 -3.04
CA VAL A 138 0.03 8.93 -2.21
C VAL A 138 -0.28 8.45 -0.81
N ALA A 139 0.34 7.34 -0.40
CA ALA A 139 0.22 6.74 0.92
C ALA A 139 1.42 7.14 1.79
N LEU A 140 1.16 7.81 2.90
CA LEU A 140 2.17 8.28 3.82
C LEU A 140 2.16 7.40 5.06
N HIS A 141 3.16 6.53 5.20
CA HIS A 141 3.34 5.63 6.36
C HIS A 141 4.31 6.20 7.40
N LYS A 142 4.80 7.41 7.14
CA LYS A 142 5.57 8.20 8.10
C LYS A 142 4.95 9.57 8.31
N GLU A 143 5.25 10.17 9.44
CA GLU A 143 4.92 11.57 9.67
C GLU A 143 5.77 12.47 8.76
N ILE A 144 5.11 13.44 8.14
CA ILE A 144 5.73 14.48 7.33
C ILE A 144 5.44 15.81 8.00
N GLU A 145 6.42 16.70 7.98
CA GLU A 145 6.22 18.08 8.46
C GLU A 145 5.03 18.75 7.75
N ASN A 146 4.31 19.58 8.47
CA ASN A 146 3.07 20.22 8.00
C ASN A 146 3.25 20.94 6.65
N ASP A 147 4.38 21.61 6.44
CA ASP A 147 4.66 22.31 5.18
C ASP A 147 4.82 21.34 4.01
N GLY A 148 5.50 20.21 4.22
CA GLY A 148 5.63 19.14 3.22
C GLY A 148 4.29 18.51 2.89
N LEU A 149 3.49 18.19 3.90
CA LEU A 149 2.15 17.62 3.73
C LEU A 149 1.23 18.58 2.95
N LYS A 150 1.22 19.86 3.32
CA LYS A 150 0.45 20.90 2.63
C LYS A 150 0.84 21.01 1.16
N ARG A 151 2.15 21.01 0.86
CA ARG A 151 2.66 21.06 -0.51
C ARG A 151 2.25 19.84 -1.34
N ILE A 152 2.27 18.63 -0.76
CA ILE A 152 1.78 17.41 -1.41
C ILE A 152 0.29 17.55 -1.74
N GLN A 153 -0.52 18.01 -0.79
CA GLN A 153 -1.98 18.17 -0.95
C GLN A 153 -2.32 19.24 -2.01
N GLU A 154 -1.63 20.37 -2.00
CA GLU A 154 -1.81 21.43 -3.00
C GLU A 154 -1.47 20.93 -4.41
N ASN A 155 -0.34 20.24 -4.59
CA ASN A 155 0.05 19.66 -5.88
C ASN A 155 -0.94 18.57 -6.35
N ALA A 156 -1.36 17.70 -5.43
CA ALA A 156 -2.28 16.59 -5.69
C ALA A 156 -3.68 17.07 -6.14
N SER A 157 -4.10 18.27 -5.70
CA SER A 157 -5.42 18.84 -6.03
C SER A 157 -5.63 19.04 -7.54
N SER A 158 -4.55 19.28 -8.29
CA SER A 158 -4.61 19.51 -9.74
C SER A 158 -4.98 18.24 -10.54
N SER A 159 -4.75 17.05 -9.98
CA SER A 159 -5.00 15.76 -10.62
C SER A 159 -6.03 14.89 -9.88
N VAL A 160 -6.75 15.48 -8.90
CA VAL A 160 -7.73 14.77 -8.04
C VAL A 160 -7.11 13.53 -7.36
N LYS A 161 -5.81 13.56 -7.12
CA LYS A 161 -5.05 12.49 -6.49
C LYS A 161 -5.41 12.35 -5.01
N ARG A 162 -5.58 11.13 -4.56
CA ARG A 162 -5.83 10.85 -3.13
C ARG A 162 -4.51 10.90 -2.34
N VAL A 163 -4.51 11.66 -1.24
CA VAL A 163 -3.39 11.70 -0.29
C VAL A 163 -3.90 11.21 1.06
N VAL A 164 -3.27 10.16 1.59
CA VAL A 164 -3.70 9.52 2.85
C VAL A 164 -2.51 9.31 3.77
N SER A 165 -2.68 9.64 5.04
CA SER A 165 -1.75 9.27 6.11
C SER A 165 -2.24 7.97 6.72
N LEU A 166 -1.42 6.93 6.63
CA LEU A 166 -1.76 5.58 7.04
C LEU A 166 -0.80 5.14 8.13
N PRO A 167 -1.27 4.97 9.38
CA PRO A 167 -0.50 4.22 10.36
C PRO A 167 -0.35 2.78 9.87
N SER A 168 0.64 2.05 10.38
CA SER A 168 0.79 0.62 10.09
C SER A 168 -0.44 -0.13 10.59
N ILE A 169 -1.37 -0.40 9.69
CA ILE A 169 -2.62 -1.12 9.96
C ILE A 169 -2.52 -2.50 9.31
N SER A 170 -2.82 -3.53 10.09
CA SER A 170 -2.97 -4.91 9.60
C SER A 170 -4.44 -5.28 9.46
N GLY A 171 -4.71 -6.37 8.73
CA GLY A 171 -6.04 -6.91 8.57
C GLY A 171 -6.84 -6.28 7.43
N LEU A 172 -8.12 -6.63 7.34
CA LEU A 172 -8.99 -6.29 6.20
C LEU A 172 -9.14 -4.77 5.98
N SER A 173 -9.17 -3.98 7.05
CA SER A 173 -9.30 -2.52 6.95
C SER A 173 -8.13 -1.83 6.26
N SER A 174 -6.96 -2.49 6.20
CA SER A 174 -5.77 -1.93 5.56
C SER A 174 -5.89 -1.78 4.04
N ILE A 175 -6.76 -2.55 3.38
CA ILE A 175 -6.96 -2.46 1.92
C ILE A 175 -7.94 -1.34 1.52
N LEU A 176 -8.81 -0.89 2.42
CA LEU A 176 -9.89 0.04 2.10
C LEU A 176 -9.42 1.39 1.48
N PRO A 177 -8.33 2.01 1.93
CA PRO A 177 -7.85 3.26 1.36
C PRO A 177 -7.49 3.18 -0.13
N TYR A 178 -7.15 1.99 -0.60
CA TYR A 178 -6.68 1.72 -1.96
C TYR A 178 -7.78 1.28 -2.92
N LEU A 179 -9.04 1.22 -2.45
CA LEU A 179 -10.19 0.82 -3.24
C LEU A 179 -10.98 2.02 -3.79
N GLU A 180 -11.57 1.81 -4.96
CA GLU A 180 -12.59 2.66 -5.55
C GLU A 180 -13.90 1.89 -5.70
N THR A 181 -15.01 2.46 -5.21
CA THR A 181 -16.34 1.88 -5.38
C THR A 181 -16.92 2.31 -6.72
N LYS A 182 -17.25 1.35 -7.58
CA LYS A 182 -17.99 1.57 -8.82
C LYS A 182 -19.37 0.93 -8.71
N THR A 183 -20.41 1.71 -8.92
CA THR A 183 -21.80 1.25 -8.85
C THR A 183 -22.39 1.16 -10.24
N VAL A 184 -22.92 -0.01 -10.58
CA VAL A 184 -23.55 -0.30 -11.87
C VAL A 184 -25.04 -0.50 -11.66
N TRP A 185 -25.85 0.19 -12.47
CA TRP A 185 -27.28 -0.02 -12.58
C TRP A 185 -27.56 -0.83 -13.84
N HIS A 186 -28.08 -2.02 -13.69
CA HIS A 186 -28.43 -2.90 -14.80
C HIS A 186 -29.95 -3.12 -14.82
N PRO A 187 -30.66 -2.79 -15.92
CA PRO A 187 -32.10 -3.03 -16.00
C PRO A 187 -32.39 -4.52 -15.89
N LYS A 188 -33.43 -4.88 -15.14
CA LYS A 188 -33.99 -6.22 -15.16
C LYS A 188 -34.68 -6.35 -16.52
N GLY A 189 -34.32 -7.33 -17.34
CA GLY A 189 -35.05 -7.61 -18.58
C GLY A 189 -36.54 -7.87 -18.33
N THR A 190 -37.37 -7.34 -19.16
CA THR A 190 -38.81 -7.65 -19.20
C THR A 190 -39.02 -9.08 -19.67
#